data_c896b4be9f8a38064a213926741d71bb
#
_entry.id   c896b4be9f8a38064a213926741d71bb
#
_cell.length_a   1.000
_cell.length_b   1.000
_cell.length_c   1.000
_cell.angle_alpha   90.00
_cell.angle_beta   90.00
_cell.angle_gamma   90.00
#
_symmetry.space_group_name_H-M   'P 1'
#
loop_
_entity.id
_entity.type
_entity.pdbx_description
1 polymer ?
#
loop_
_entity_poly.entity_id
_entity_poly.type
_entity_poly.pdbx_seq_one_letter_code
_entity_poly.pdbx_strand_id
1 'polypeptide(L)'
;MQIIPIASGKGGVGKSLIAANLAIALGQAGKKVVLADLDLGASNLHLVLGIQGRKNGIGSFLIKAAEFKDIIVDTEYENVRFIPGDSEIPGFAALKIYQRNSLVKELLKLEADFLILDLGAGTHLGILDFFLLSPQGIVITSPTVTSTLDAYVFFKNIVFRMMSSSFPAKSKGAAFFEKLKNDVPSMQRLYIPSIAEELASIDPENTTKFLNKFSHLKPRIIMNMIDDPKDAEKAMKIRRSAKQYLNIDIEHLGVIYTDSVQDKALASRLPVVKYKPQSMISQAIYRIADKLIQSDAENYNDEDFKELSDSSFVSAEAEAEIDFKSKMEYLDELIGGEVLSSGEMTEIIKSQQFEISVLRNENLLLKTKIAKALKQGFKV
;
A
#
# COMPACT_ATOMS: atom_id res chain seq x y z
N MET A 1 -0.40 -7.14 -19.60
CA MET A 1 -1.16 -6.54 -18.46
C MET A 1 -0.29 -6.62 -17.22
N GLN A 2 0.03 -5.49 -16.63
CA GLN A 2 0.74 -5.40 -15.35
C GLN A 2 -0.28 -5.43 -14.20
N ILE A 3 -0.11 -6.35 -13.25
CA ILE A 3 -0.96 -6.44 -12.06
C ILE A 3 -0.31 -5.66 -10.94
N ILE A 4 -1.05 -4.73 -10.33
CA ILE A 4 -0.58 -3.87 -9.23
C ILE A 4 -1.50 -4.06 -8.03
N PRO A 5 -1.23 -5.05 -7.17
CA PRO A 5 -1.90 -5.15 -5.89
C PRO A 5 -1.45 -4.01 -4.97
N ILE A 6 -2.40 -3.30 -4.38
CA ILE A 6 -2.15 -2.23 -3.41
C ILE A 6 -2.67 -2.67 -2.07
N ALA A 7 -1.79 -2.74 -1.08
CA ALA A 7 -2.08 -3.20 0.27
C ALA A 7 -1.56 -2.23 1.32
N SER A 8 -1.96 -2.46 2.56
CA SER A 8 -1.43 -1.76 3.73
C SER A 8 -1.48 -2.66 4.96
N GLY A 9 -0.49 -2.54 5.84
CA GLY A 9 -0.50 -3.26 7.11
C GLY A 9 -1.59 -2.76 8.08
N LYS A 10 -2.07 -1.51 7.89
CA LYS A 10 -3.05 -0.86 8.76
C LYS A 10 -4.10 -0.12 7.93
N GLY A 11 -5.33 -0.05 8.45
CA GLY A 11 -6.40 0.78 7.89
C GLY A 11 -6.14 2.29 8.07
N GLY A 12 -6.72 3.10 7.19
CA GLY A 12 -6.67 4.57 7.30
C GLY A 12 -5.40 5.24 6.77
N VAL A 13 -4.51 4.53 6.09
CA VAL A 13 -3.28 5.10 5.48
C VAL A 13 -3.49 5.66 4.06
N GLY A 14 -4.74 5.74 3.58
CA GLY A 14 -5.06 6.32 2.28
C GLY A 14 -4.98 5.34 1.09
N LYS A 15 -4.94 4.03 1.33
CA LYS A 15 -4.79 2.98 0.31
C LYS A 15 -5.77 3.13 -0.87
N SER A 16 -7.08 3.08 -0.61
CA SER A 16 -8.14 3.15 -1.64
C SER A 16 -8.13 4.48 -2.40
N LEU A 17 -7.79 5.56 -1.70
CA LEU A 17 -7.64 6.87 -2.29
C LEU A 17 -6.50 6.90 -3.30
N ILE A 18 -5.34 6.38 -2.93
CA ILE A 18 -4.18 6.30 -3.83
C ILE A 18 -4.49 5.34 -4.98
N ALA A 19 -5.12 4.19 -4.73
CA ALA A 19 -5.51 3.24 -5.78
C ALA A 19 -6.42 3.88 -6.84
N ALA A 20 -7.46 4.63 -6.42
CA ALA A 20 -8.39 5.32 -7.31
C ALA A 20 -7.68 6.40 -8.14
N ASN A 21 -6.92 7.26 -7.48
CA ASN A 21 -6.26 8.39 -8.16
C ASN A 21 -5.14 7.90 -9.09
N LEU A 22 -4.42 6.84 -8.71
CA LEU A 22 -3.41 6.21 -9.54
C LEU A 22 -4.01 5.57 -10.80
N ALA A 23 -5.17 4.89 -10.66
CA ALA A 23 -5.89 4.34 -11.81
C ALA A 23 -6.27 5.44 -12.81
N ILE A 24 -6.75 6.57 -12.32
CA ILE A 24 -7.13 7.70 -13.16
C ILE A 24 -5.90 8.35 -13.80
N ALA A 25 -4.82 8.56 -13.07
CA ALA A 25 -3.58 9.11 -13.60
C ALA A 25 -3.00 8.25 -14.73
N LEU A 26 -3.00 6.92 -14.57
CA LEU A 26 -2.60 5.98 -15.63
C LEU A 26 -3.56 6.03 -16.84
N GLY A 27 -4.87 6.15 -16.60
CA GLY A 27 -5.86 6.31 -17.66
C GLY A 27 -5.67 7.60 -18.46
N GLN A 28 -5.40 8.71 -17.78
CA GLN A 28 -5.07 10.01 -18.39
C GLN A 28 -3.76 9.96 -19.20
N ALA A 29 -2.82 9.09 -18.82
CA ALA A 29 -1.61 8.80 -19.58
C ALA A 29 -1.85 7.86 -20.78
N GLY A 30 -3.11 7.57 -21.15
CA GLY A 30 -3.51 6.75 -22.29
C GLY A 30 -3.45 5.24 -22.06
N LYS A 31 -3.27 4.77 -20.81
CA LYS A 31 -3.21 3.34 -20.50
C LYS A 31 -4.61 2.80 -20.20
N LYS A 32 -4.92 1.60 -20.70
CA LYS A 32 -6.15 0.88 -20.36
C LYS A 32 -6.02 0.31 -18.95
N VAL A 33 -6.84 0.79 -18.03
CA VAL A 33 -6.78 0.43 -16.60
C VAL A 33 -8.07 -0.25 -16.17
N VAL A 34 -7.94 -1.34 -15.41
CA VAL A 34 -9.03 -1.90 -14.62
C VAL A 34 -8.68 -1.76 -13.15
N LEU A 35 -9.55 -1.10 -12.40
CA LEU A 35 -9.46 -0.95 -10.95
C LEU A 35 -10.47 -1.89 -10.28
N ALA A 36 -10.03 -2.81 -9.44
CA ALA A 36 -10.90 -3.75 -8.72
C ALA A 36 -10.83 -3.51 -7.21
N ASP A 37 -12.00 -3.37 -6.58
CA ASP A 37 -12.15 -3.26 -5.14
C ASP A 37 -12.21 -4.65 -4.50
N LEU A 38 -11.12 -5.09 -3.90
CA LEU A 38 -10.99 -6.37 -3.20
C LEU A 38 -11.03 -6.20 -1.67
N ASP A 39 -11.39 -5.03 -1.16
CA ASP A 39 -11.72 -4.84 0.26
C ASP A 39 -13.18 -5.29 0.52
N LEU A 40 -13.40 -6.60 0.41
CA LEU A 40 -14.73 -7.21 0.44
C LEU A 40 -15.48 -7.05 1.77
N GLY A 41 -14.81 -6.57 2.81
CA GLY A 41 -15.41 -6.31 4.12
C GLY A 41 -15.79 -4.84 4.36
N ALA A 42 -15.17 -3.92 3.61
CA ALA A 42 -15.34 -2.48 3.79
C ALA A 42 -15.15 -1.71 2.46
N SER A 43 -15.79 -2.19 1.39
CA SER A 43 -15.72 -1.59 0.05
C SER A 43 -16.19 -0.15 0.05
N ASN A 44 -15.27 0.79 -0.12
CA ASN A 44 -15.53 2.23 -0.15
C ASN A 44 -14.94 2.93 -1.39
N LEU A 45 -14.33 2.17 -2.29
CA LEU A 45 -13.63 2.72 -3.45
C LEU A 45 -14.58 3.46 -4.41
N HIS A 46 -15.83 3.00 -4.52
CA HIS A 46 -16.89 3.65 -5.30
C HIS A 46 -17.19 5.08 -4.82
N LEU A 47 -17.05 5.36 -3.51
CA LEU A 47 -17.23 6.71 -2.94
C LEU A 47 -16.12 7.66 -3.39
N VAL A 48 -14.87 7.17 -3.44
CA VAL A 48 -13.71 7.94 -3.91
C VAL A 48 -13.84 8.26 -5.40
N LEU A 49 -14.41 7.34 -6.18
CA LEU A 49 -14.66 7.51 -7.62
C LEU A 49 -15.94 8.33 -7.92
N GLY A 50 -16.74 8.66 -6.91
CA GLY A 50 -18.04 9.34 -7.13
C GLY A 50 -19.10 8.47 -7.80
N ILE A 51 -18.88 7.16 -7.91
CA ILE A 51 -19.80 6.24 -8.61
C ILE A 51 -20.95 5.86 -7.67
N GLN A 52 -22.18 6.04 -8.14
CA GLN A 52 -23.41 5.75 -7.37
C GLN A 52 -24.17 4.55 -7.93
N GLY A 53 -24.94 3.89 -7.06
CA GLY A 53 -26.09 3.03 -7.43
C GLY A 53 -25.75 1.73 -8.15
N ARG A 54 -24.63 1.07 -7.87
CA ARG A 54 -24.33 -0.25 -8.45
C ARG A 54 -24.87 -1.37 -7.56
N LYS A 55 -25.65 -2.29 -8.18
CA LYS A 55 -26.30 -3.43 -7.50
C LYS A 55 -25.41 -4.68 -7.46
N ASN A 56 -24.46 -4.83 -8.39
CA ASN A 56 -23.67 -6.04 -8.57
C ASN A 56 -22.17 -5.71 -8.53
N GLY A 57 -21.42 -6.52 -7.81
CA GLY A 57 -19.98 -6.45 -7.73
C GLY A 57 -19.36 -7.84 -7.57
N ILE A 58 -18.16 -7.92 -7.05
CA ILE A 58 -17.42 -9.16 -6.88
C ILE A 58 -18.19 -10.18 -6.02
N GLY A 59 -18.87 -9.73 -4.97
CA GLY A 59 -19.69 -10.60 -4.14
C GLY A 59 -20.80 -11.28 -4.93
N SER A 60 -21.53 -10.52 -5.78
CA SER A 60 -22.58 -11.05 -6.65
C SER A 60 -22.05 -12.09 -7.63
N PHE A 61 -20.86 -11.90 -8.18
CA PHE A 61 -20.16 -12.91 -9.00
C PHE A 61 -19.82 -14.17 -8.18
N LEU A 62 -19.29 -14.00 -6.98
CA LEU A 62 -18.85 -15.13 -6.13
C LEU A 62 -20.00 -16.02 -5.64
N ILE A 63 -21.21 -15.47 -5.50
CA ILE A 63 -22.43 -16.25 -5.20
C ILE A 63 -23.17 -16.71 -6.46
N LYS A 64 -22.62 -16.44 -7.65
CA LYS A 64 -23.19 -16.76 -8.97
C LYS A 64 -24.53 -16.06 -9.26
N ALA A 65 -24.75 -14.89 -8.68
CA ALA A 65 -25.91 -14.04 -8.95
C ALA A 65 -25.68 -13.15 -10.19
N ALA A 66 -24.42 -12.94 -10.62
CA ALA A 66 -24.03 -12.22 -11.81
C ALA A 66 -22.86 -12.91 -12.52
N GLU A 67 -22.73 -12.74 -13.84
CA GLU A 67 -21.55 -13.12 -14.58
C GLU A 67 -20.42 -12.10 -14.36
N PHE A 68 -19.17 -12.51 -14.52
CA PHE A 68 -18.03 -11.60 -14.29
C PHE A 68 -18.04 -10.38 -15.21
N LYS A 69 -18.46 -10.53 -16.46
CA LYS A 69 -18.58 -9.43 -17.41
C LYS A 69 -19.60 -8.36 -16.97
N ASP A 70 -20.65 -8.77 -16.24
CA ASP A 70 -21.77 -7.90 -15.84
C ASP A 70 -21.42 -7.05 -14.63
N ILE A 71 -20.34 -7.34 -13.92
CA ILE A 71 -19.86 -6.55 -12.79
C ILE A 71 -18.76 -5.54 -13.18
N ILE A 72 -18.30 -5.56 -14.43
CA ILE A 72 -17.32 -4.58 -14.94
C ILE A 72 -18.09 -3.31 -15.34
N VAL A 73 -17.66 -2.19 -14.81
CA VAL A 73 -18.30 -0.90 -14.96
C VAL A 73 -17.42 0.03 -15.76
N ASP A 74 -17.95 0.61 -16.83
CA ASP A 74 -17.31 1.75 -17.46
C ASP A 74 -17.46 2.98 -16.56
N THR A 75 -16.38 3.73 -16.40
CA THR A 75 -16.38 4.96 -15.59
C THR A 75 -16.43 6.20 -16.48
N GLU A 76 -16.67 7.36 -15.88
CA GLU A 76 -16.54 8.65 -16.57
C GLU A 76 -15.05 9.06 -16.78
N TYR A 77 -14.11 8.30 -16.19
CA TYR A 77 -12.68 8.56 -16.29
C TYR A 77 -12.11 7.84 -17.50
N GLU A 78 -11.37 8.60 -18.31
CA GLU A 78 -10.80 8.12 -19.56
C GLU A 78 -9.94 6.86 -19.34
N ASN A 79 -10.20 5.82 -20.16
CA ASN A 79 -9.50 4.55 -20.16
C ASN A 79 -9.56 3.75 -18.83
N VAL A 80 -10.46 4.10 -17.89
CA VAL A 80 -10.59 3.43 -16.61
C VAL A 80 -11.91 2.67 -16.52
N ARG A 81 -11.85 1.35 -16.28
CA ARG A 81 -13.00 0.52 -15.89
C ARG A 81 -12.88 0.14 -14.41
N PHE A 82 -14.00 -0.08 -13.78
CA PHE A 82 -14.08 -0.38 -12.36
C PHE A 82 -14.83 -1.68 -12.08
N ILE A 83 -14.33 -2.48 -11.15
CA ILE A 83 -15.01 -3.67 -10.63
C ILE A 83 -15.29 -3.42 -9.15
N PRO A 84 -16.56 -3.16 -8.77
CA PRO A 84 -16.92 -2.87 -7.39
C PRO A 84 -16.83 -4.11 -6.50
N GLY A 85 -16.41 -3.93 -5.25
CA GLY A 85 -16.62 -4.89 -4.18
C GLY A 85 -18.04 -4.76 -3.63
N ASP A 86 -18.67 -5.85 -3.22
CA ASP A 86 -19.96 -5.86 -2.55
C ASP A 86 -19.76 -5.95 -1.03
N SER A 87 -19.84 -4.81 -0.32
CA SER A 87 -19.74 -4.75 1.15
C SER A 87 -21.02 -5.22 1.85
N GLU A 88 -22.13 -5.34 1.11
CA GLU A 88 -23.45 -5.65 1.68
C GLU A 88 -23.71 -7.15 1.88
N ILE A 89 -22.82 -8.04 1.42
CA ILE A 89 -23.00 -9.48 1.55
C ILE A 89 -22.27 -9.98 2.79
N PRO A 90 -22.97 -10.34 3.89
CA PRO A 90 -22.33 -10.83 5.12
C PRO A 90 -21.47 -12.07 4.86
N GLY A 91 -20.28 -12.14 5.45
CA GLY A 91 -19.43 -13.34 5.43
C GLY A 91 -18.36 -13.38 4.34
N PHE A 92 -18.21 -12.32 3.51
CA PHE A 92 -17.20 -12.28 2.44
C PHE A 92 -15.81 -11.79 2.87
N ALA A 93 -15.62 -11.47 4.15
CA ALA A 93 -14.29 -11.10 4.66
C ALA A 93 -13.22 -12.21 4.47
N ALA A 94 -13.63 -13.46 4.27
CA ALA A 94 -12.74 -14.59 4.00
C ALA A 94 -13.26 -15.44 2.83
N LEU A 95 -12.68 -15.28 1.65
CA LEU A 95 -12.99 -16.09 0.47
C LEU A 95 -12.55 -17.53 0.66
N LYS A 96 -13.42 -18.46 0.27
CA LYS A 96 -13.04 -19.87 0.11
C LYS A 96 -12.03 -20.01 -1.05
N ILE A 97 -11.15 -20.99 -0.98
CA ILE A 97 -10.08 -21.21 -1.97
C ILE A 97 -10.63 -21.26 -3.40
N TYR A 98 -11.75 -21.96 -3.62
CA TYR A 98 -12.34 -22.08 -4.95
C TYR A 98 -12.91 -20.75 -5.47
N GLN A 99 -13.49 -19.92 -4.60
CA GLN A 99 -14.00 -18.58 -4.94
C GLN A 99 -12.86 -17.65 -5.36
N ARG A 100 -11.79 -17.63 -4.55
CA ARG A 100 -10.59 -16.88 -4.89
C ARG A 100 -10.00 -17.31 -6.23
N ASN A 101 -9.84 -18.62 -6.45
CA ASN A 101 -9.28 -19.14 -7.69
C ASN A 101 -10.16 -18.81 -8.91
N SER A 102 -11.50 -18.84 -8.74
CA SER A 102 -12.43 -18.43 -9.78
C SER A 102 -12.28 -16.95 -10.11
N LEU A 103 -12.21 -16.09 -9.10
CA LEU A 103 -12.02 -14.65 -9.28
C LEU A 103 -10.68 -14.33 -9.96
N VAL A 104 -9.59 -14.91 -9.48
CA VAL A 104 -8.25 -14.73 -10.08
C VAL A 104 -8.25 -15.13 -11.54
N LYS A 105 -8.87 -16.27 -11.88
CA LYS A 105 -8.98 -16.74 -13.28
C LYS A 105 -9.66 -15.73 -14.19
N GLU A 106 -10.72 -15.08 -13.73
CA GLU A 106 -11.43 -14.06 -14.53
C GLU A 106 -10.66 -12.74 -14.59
N LEU A 107 -10.04 -12.30 -13.48
CA LEU A 107 -9.18 -11.12 -13.46
C LEU A 107 -8.00 -11.21 -14.44
N LEU A 108 -7.38 -12.40 -14.55
CA LEU A 108 -6.25 -12.65 -15.47
C LEU A 108 -6.65 -12.67 -16.96
N LYS A 109 -7.94 -12.76 -17.29
CA LYS A 109 -8.44 -12.71 -18.68
C LYS A 109 -8.75 -11.28 -19.14
N LEU A 110 -8.68 -10.29 -18.24
CA LEU A 110 -9.01 -8.93 -18.59
C LEU A 110 -8.02 -8.35 -19.61
N GLU A 111 -8.56 -7.65 -20.60
CA GLU A 111 -7.77 -6.89 -21.56
C GLU A 111 -7.53 -5.47 -21.03
N ALA A 112 -6.36 -5.25 -20.45
CA ALA A 112 -5.91 -3.98 -19.90
C ALA A 112 -4.39 -3.91 -19.92
N ASP A 113 -3.83 -2.68 -19.86
CA ASP A 113 -2.41 -2.47 -19.65
C ASP A 113 -2.09 -2.65 -18.15
N PHE A 114 -2.96 -2.13 -17.28
CA PHE A 114 -2.84 -2.19 -15.83
C PHE A 114 -4.10 -2.77 -15.18
N LEU A 115 -3.90 -3.69 -14.23
CA LEU A 115 -4.93 -4.18 -13.32
C LEU A 115 -4.53 -3.77 -11.90
N ILE A 116 -5.21 -2.78 -11.34
CA ILE A 116 -5.00 -2.30 -9.98
C ILE A 116 -5.98 -3.04 -9.07
N LEU A 117 -5.45 -3.67 -8.02
CA LEU A 117 -6.23 -4.39 -7.01
C LEU A 117 -6.15 -3.62 -5.69
N ASP A 118 -7.24 -2.95 -5.29
CA ASP A 118 -7.34 -2.33 -3.96
C ASP A 118 -7.67 -3.40 -2.93
N LEU A 119 -6.68 -3.85 -2.17
CA LEU A 119 -6.82 -4.94 -1.19
C LEU A 119 -7.28 -4.39 0.15
N GLY A 120 -7.91 -5.21 0.97
CA GLY A 120 -8.21 -4.86 2.36
C GLY A 120 -6.94 -4.56 3.18
N ALA A 121 -7.11 -3.94 4.34
CA ALA A 121 -6.00 -3.69 5.27
C ALA A 121 -5.67 -4.94 6.10
N GLY A 122 -4.42 -5.04 6.55
CA GLY A 122 -3.95 -6.12 7.43
C GLY A 122 -3.30 -7.29 6.67
N THR A 123 -3.12 -8.40 7.38
CA THR A 123 -2.28 -9.54 6.94
C THR A 123 -3.05 -10.85 6.85
N HIS A 124 -4.35 -10.80 6.58
CA HIS A 124 -5.14 -12.02 6.35
C HIS A 124 -4.66 -12.78 5.11
N LEU A 125 -4.74 -14.11 5.15
CA LEU A 125 -4.23 -14.98 4.08
C LEU A 125 -4.77 -14.61 2.70
N GLY A 126 -6.05 -14.22 2.61
CA GLY A 126 -6.65 -13.79 1.35
C GLY A 126 -5.96 -12.56 0.76
N ILE A 127 -5.64 -11.55 1.59
CA ILE A 127 -4.93 -10.34 1.19
C ILE A 127 -3.52 -10.70 0.70
N LEU A 128 -2.79 -11.53 1.45
CA LEU A 128 -1.44 -11.96 1.08
C LEU A 128 -1.44 -12.75 -0.24
N ASP A 129 -2.44 -13.61 -0.45
CA ASP A 129 -2.56 -14.40 -1.68
C ASP A 129 -2.86 -13.52 -2.91
N PHE A 130 -3.70 -12.47 -2.78
CA PHE A 130 -3.93 -11.50 -3.84
C PHE A 130 -2.71 -10.60 -4.07
N PHE A 131 -2.01 -10.20 -3.01
CA PHE A 131 -0.78 -9.41 -3.15
C PHE A 131 0.29 -10.19 -3.92
N LEU A 132 0.42 -11.48 -3.69
CA LEU A 132 1.38 -12.36 -4.36
C LEU A 132 1.00 -12.76 -5.80
N LEU A 133 -0.09 -12.21 -6.36
CA LEU A 133 -0.37 -12.33 -7.80
C LEU A 133 0.62 -11.53 -8.65
N SER A 134 1.33 -10.60 -8.05
CA SER A 134 2.38 -9.81 -8.70
C SER A 134 3.65 -9.81 -7.84
N PRO A 135 4.83 -9.85 -8.45
CA PRO A 135 6.08 -9.67 -7.73
C PRO A 135 6.30 -8.22 -7.26
N GLN A 136 5.58 -7.27 -7.83
CA GLN A 136 5.77 -5.82 -7.65
C GLN A 136 4.56 -5.15 -6.99
N GLY A 137 3.91 -5.82 -6.05
CA GLY A 137 2.83 -5.21 -5.27
C GLY A 137 3.30 -3.98 -4.47
N ILE A 138 2.39 -3.03 -4.27
CA ILE A 138 2.64 -1.76 -3.58
C ILE A 138 2.09 -1.84 -2.15
N VAL A 139 2.94 -1.50 -1.17
CA VAL A 139 2.52 -1.33 0.23
C VAL A 139 2.45 0.16 0.55
N ILE A 140 1.27 0.63 0.97
CA ILE A 140 1.08 2.01 1.41
C ILE A 140 1.20 2.06 2.93
N THR A 141 1.99 3.02 3.41
CA THR A 141 2.19 3.28 4.83
C THR A 141 2.16 4.78 5.12
N SER A 142 2.11 5.14 6.39
CA SER A 142 2.24 6.53 6.86
C SER A 142 3.42 6.66 7.82
N PRO A 143 3.92 7.88 8.12
CA PRO A 143 5.10 8.08 8.94
C PRO A 143 4.90 7.78 10.43
N THR A 144 3.73 7.32 10.85
CA THR A 144 3.50 6.94 12.25
C THR A 144 4.25 5.65 12.60
N VAL A 145 4.69 5.54 13.86
CA VAL A 145 5.44 4.36 14.35
C VAL A 145 4.66 3.06 14.12
N THR A 146 3.35 3.09 14.40
CA THR A 146 2.51 1.91 14.20
C THR A 146 2.39 1.51 12.74
N SER A 147 2.16 2.46 11.83
CA SER A 147 2.03 2.15 10.39
C SER A 147 3.33 1.64 9.77
N THR A 148 4.47 2.19 10.16
CA THR A 148 5.79 1.71 9.69
C THR A 148 6.08 0.30 10.19
N LEU A 149 5.73 0.00 11.44
CA LEU A 149 5.85 -1.37 11.98
C LEU A 149 4.91 -2.34 11.26
N ASP A 150 3.65 -1.94 11.06
CA ASP A 150 2.65 -2.78 10.38
C ASP A 150 3.02 -3.03 8.91
N ALA A 151 3.65 -2.06 8.23
CA ALA A 151 4.20 -2.26 6.88
C ALA A 151 5.33 -3.29 6.86
N TYR A 152 6.27 -3.23 7.82
CA TYR A 152 7.31 -4.25 7.96
C TYR A 152 6.71 -5.64 8.25
N VAL A 153 5.72 -5.72 9.15
CA VAL A 153 5.01 -6.98 9.46
C VAL A 153 4.29 -7.51 8.23
N PHE A 154 3.74 -6.64 7.38
CA PHE A 154 3.13 -7.04 6.12
C PHE A 154 4.16 -7.70 5.19
N PHE A 155 5.32 -7.10 4.96
CA PHE A 155 6.41 -7.70 4.19
C PHE A 155 6.88 -9.04 4.77
N LYS A 156 7.02 -9.12 6.08
CA LYS A 156 7.36 -10.37 6.78
C LYS A 156 6.34 -11.47 6.48
N ASN A 157 5.04 -11.14 6.55
CA ASN A 157 3.97 -12.12 6.30
C ASN A 157 3.89 -12.54 4.82
N ILE A 158 4.18 -11.64 3.87
CA ILE A 158 4.28 -11.98 2.44
C ILE A 158 5.37 -13.03 2.21
N VAL A 159 6.59 -12.77 2.72
CA VAL A 159 7.71 -13.70 2.55
C VAL A 159 7.40 -15.04 3.20
N PHE A 160 6.87 -15.02 4.42
CA PHE A 160 6.48 -16.25 5.12
C PHE A 160 5.36 -17.01 4.36
N ARG A 161 4.37 -16.28 3.81
CA ARG A 161 3.29 -16.89 3.00
C ARG A 161 3.84 -17.52 1.72
N MET A 162 4.71 -16.81 1.01
CA MET A 162 5.37 -17.32 -0.19
C MET A 162 6.17 -18.59 0.14
N MET A 163 6.97 -18.55 1.20
CA MET A 163 7.76 -19.68 1.67
C MET A 163 6.86 -20.86 2.00
N SER A 164 5.88 -20.69 2.91
CA SER A 164 5.00 -21.79 3.34
C SER A 164 4.16 -22.37 2.21
N SER A 165 3.77 -21.58 1.21
CA SER A 165 2.98 -22.05 0.05
C SER A 165 3.81 -22.80 -1.00
N SER A 166 5.13 -22.73 -0.92
CA SER A 166 6.04 -23.43 -1.84
C SER A 166 6.26 -24.90 -1.45
N PHE A 167 5.82 -25.30 -0.26
CA PHE A 167 6.00 -26.65 0.25
C PHE A 167 4.65 -27.42 0.24
N PRO A 168 4.52 -28.54 -0.50
CA PRO A 168 3.34 -29.38 -0.49
C PRO A 168 3.02 -29.91 0.92
N ALA A 169 1.74 -30.04 1.25
CA ALA A 169 1.25 -30.39 2.59
C ALA A 169 1.89 -31.66 3.23
N LYS A 170 2.36 -32.60 2.40
CA LYS A 170 3.03 -33.84 2.87
C LYS A 170 4.56 -33.79 2.80
N SER A 171 5.15 -32.64 2.45
CA SER A 171 6.61 -32.47 2.37
C SER A 171 7.24 -32.35 3.76
N LYS A 172 8.53 -32.63 3.84
CA LYS A 172 9.32 -32.43 5.07
C LYS A 172 9.35 -30.94 5.46
N GLY A 173 9.42 -30.02 4.47
CA GLY A 173 9.36 -28.59 4.67
C GLY A 173 8.01 -28.14 5.27
N ALA A 174 6.88 -28.71 4.83
CA ALA A 174 5.57 -28.41 5.45
C ALA A 174 5.53 -28.82 6.93
N ALA A 175 6.07 -30.00 7.27
CA ALA A 175 6.15 -30.44 8.67
C ALA A 175 7.04 -29.51 9.52
N PHE A 176 8.12 -28.97 8.93
CA PHE A 176 8.96 -27.95 9.58
C PHE A 176 8.17 -26.67 9.87
N PHE A 177 7.38 -26.17 8.92
CA PHE A 177 6.57 -24.99 9.13
C PHE A 177 5.49 -25.16 10.20
N GLU A 178 4.88 -26.33 10.30
CA GLU A 178 3.91 -26.59 11.37
C GLU A 178 4.59 -26.58 12.76
N LYS A 179 5.82 -27.06 12.89
CA LYS A 179 6.58 -26.93 14.13
C LYS A 179 6.93 -25.46 14.41
N LEU A 180 7.40 -24.73 13.41
CA LEU A 180 7.79 -23.32 13.54
C LEU A 180 6.59 -22.44 13.95
N LYS A 181 5.38 -22.67 13.41
CA LYS A 181 4.18 -21.94 13.79
C LYS A 181 3.80 -22.12 15.27
N ASN A 182 4.11 -23.27 15.84
CA ASN A 182 3.82 -23.58 17.24
C ASN A 182 4.89 -23.02 18.21
N ASP A 183 6.03 -22.54 17.67
CA ASP A 183 7.08 -21.90 18.43
C ASP A 183 7.01 -20.37 18.29
N VAL A 184 6.22 -19.74 19.18
CA VAL A 184 6.00 -18.29 19.18
C VAL A 184 7.27 -17.45 19.25
N PRO A 185 8.27 -17.77 20.12
CA PRO A 185 9.55 -17.04 20.13
C PRO A 185 10.30 -17.06 18.82
N SER A 186 10.37 -18.21 18.15
CA SER A 186 11.00 -18.35 16.83
C SER A 186 10.26 -17.59 15.75
N MET A 187 8.91 -17.60 15.78
CA MET A 187 8.09 -16.79 14.87
C MET A 187 8.29 -15.28 15.06
N GLN A 188 8.50 -14.81 16.28
CA GLN A 188 8.79 -13.39 16.53
C GLN A 188 10.15 -12.96 16.00
N ARG A 189 11.18 -13.82 16.13
CA ARG A 189 12.57 -13.57 15.70
C ARG A 189 12.88 -14.13 14.32
N LEU A 190 11.89 -14.18 13.46
CA LEU A 190 12.01 -14.81 12.14
C LEU A 190 13.16 -14.16 11.34
N TYR A 191 14.16 -14.97 11.00
CA TYR A 191 15.28 -14.60 10.14
C TYR A 191 15.25 -15.52 8.91
N ILE A 192 14.75 -14.98 7.80
CA ILE A 192 14.45 -15.76 6.59
C ILE A 192 15.69 -16.48 6.01
N PRO A 193 16.89 -15.86 5.95
CA PRO A 193 18.05 -16.56 5.42
C PRO A 193 18.35 -17.86 6.17
N SER A 194 18.36 -17.84 7.51
CA SER A 194 18.61 -19.04 8.32
C SER A 194 17.54 -20.13 8.13
N ILE A 195 16.27 -19.72 8.02
CA ILE A 195 15.16 -20.66 7.74
C ILE A 195 15.33 -21.28 6.35
N ALA A 196 15.75 -20.51 5.35
CA ALA A 196 15.98 -21.02 4.00
C ALA A 196 17.15 -22.02 3.96
N GLU A 197 18.23 -21.78 4.71
CA GLU A 197 19.36 -22.71 4.86
C GLU A 197 18.92 -24.02 5.53
N GLU A 198 18.15 -23.95 6.61
CA GLU A 198 17.61 -25.13 7.30
C GLU A 198 16.67 -25.92 6.37
N LEU A 199 15.77 -25.24 5.66
CA LEU A 199 14.89 -25.87 4.68
C LEU A 199 15.64 -26.49 3.51
N ALA A 200 16.76 -25.89 3.07
CA ALA A 200 17.61 -26.46 2.01
C ALA A 200 18.21 -27.80 2.42
N SER A 201 18.50 -28.01 3.70
CA SER A 201 18.98 -29.26 4.23
C SER A 201 17.88 -30.33 4.40
N ILE A 202 16.62 -29.91 4.66
CA ILE A 202 15.47 -30.79 4.96
C ILE A 202 14.72 -31.19 3.69
N ASP A 203 14.52 -30.21 2.79
CA ASP A 203 13.68 -30.33 1.59
C ASP A 203 14.26 -29.47 0.44
N PRO A 204 15.41 -29.89 -0.14
CA PRO A 204 16.17 -29.07 -1.09
C PRO A 204 15.40 -28.74 -2.36
N GLU A 205 14.58 -29.66 -2.89
CA GLU A 205 13.83 -29.46 -4.13
C GLU A 205 12.79 -28.33 -3.99
N ASN A 206 11.97 -28.36 -2.93
CA ASN A 206 10.95 -27.35 -2.71
C ASN A 206 11.57 -26.03 -2.25
N THR A 207 12.71 -26.05 -1.55
CA THR A 207 13.48 -24.85 -1.20
C THR A 207 14.00 -24.16 -2.46
N THR A 208 14.52 -24.90 -3.43
CA THR A 208 14.95 -24.33 -4.72
C THR A 208 13.77 -23.66 -5.45
N LYS A 209 12.60 -24.30 -5.47
CA LYS A 209 11.37 -23.71 -6.04
C LYS A 209 10.95 -22.41 -5.31
N PHE A 210 11.09 -22.39 -3.98
CA PHE A 210 10.85 -21.18 -3.20
C PHE A 210 11.86 -20.08 -3.57
N LEU A 211 13.16 -20.36 -3.55
CA LEU A 211 14.21 -19.38 -3.84
C LEU A 211 14.06 -18.79 -5.24
N ASN A 212 13.68 -19.59 -6.24
CA ASN A 212 13.41 -19.13 -7.60
C ASN A 212 12.22 -18.16 -7.67
N LYS A 213 11.16 -18.39 -6.89
CA LYS A 213 10.04 -17.44 -6.80
C LYS A 213 10.42 -16.20 -6.00
N PHE A 214 11.21 -16.40 -4.97
CA PHE A 214 11.60 -15.35 -4.03
C PHE A 214 12.52 -14.31 -4.69
N SER A 215 13.43 -14.71 -5.58
CA SER A 215 14.31 -13.80 -6.31
C SER A 215 13.51 -12.82 -7.22
N HIS A 216 12.31 -13.21 -7.64
CA HIS A 216 11.44 -12.32 -8.43
C HIS A 216 10.60 -11.36 -7.57
N LEU A 217 10.59 -11.53 -6.23
CA LEU A 217 9.81 -10.66 -5.34
C LEU A 217 10.49 -9.28 -5.20
N LYS A 218 9.90 -8.28 -5.82
CA LYS A 218 10.40 -6.90 -5.92
C LYS A 218 9.32 -5.92 -5.44
N PRO A 219 8.93 -5.95 -4.16
CA PRO A 219 7.81 -5.16 -3.66
C PRO A 219 8.16 -3.68 -3.62
N ARG A 220 7.13 -2.86 -3.63
CA ARG A 220 7.20 -1.40 -3.67
C ARG A 220 6.55 -0.79 -2.44
N ILE A 221 6.99 0.42 -2.08
CA ILE A 221 6.41 1.19 -0.97
C ILE A 221 6.07 2.61 -1.41
N ILE A 222 4.96 3.14 -0.88
CA ILE A 222 4.61 4.57 -0.93
C ILE A 222 4.46 5.04 0.51
N MET A 223 5.13 6.15 0.86
CA MET A 223 4.95 6.84 2.13
C MET A 223 3.92 7.95 1.94
N ASN A 224 2.74 7.75 2.50
CA ASN A 224 1.63 8.70 2.43
C ASN A 224 1.48 9.49 3.73
N MET A 225 0.81 10.64 3.66
CA MET A 225 0.52 11.50 4.81
C MET A 225 1.79 11.96 5.54
N ILE A 226 2.80 12.39 4.79
CA ILE A 226 3.96 13.05 5.38
C ILE A 226 3.65 14.53 5.60
N ASP A 227 4.19 15.10 6.65
CA ASP A 227 4.06 16.54 6.98
C ASP A 227 5.40 17.25 6.90
N ASP A 228 6.49 16.54 7.14
CA ASP A 228 7.87 17.02 7.11
C ASP A 228 8.72 16.14 6.18
N PRO A 229 9.67 16.69 5.40
CA PRO A 229 10.57 15.90 4.54
C PRO A 229 11.28 14.76 5.27
N LYS A 230 11.64 14.96 6.55
CA LYS A 230 12.26 13.93 7.41
C LYS A 230 11.38 12.69 7.61
N ASP A 231 10.09 12.80 7.39
CA ASP A 231 9.19 11.64 7.45
C ASP A 231 9.52 10.59 6.38
N ALA A 232 10.07 11.01 5.23
CA ALA A 232 10.53 10.11 4.18
C ALA A 232 11.61 9.12 4.69
N GLU A 233 12.48 9.55 5.61
CA GLU A 233 13.52 8.70 6.20
C GLU A 233 12.96 7.47 6.94
N LYS A 234 11.69 7.53 7.37
CA LYS A 234 11.05 6.41 8.07
C LYS A 234 10.88 5.19 7.16
N ALA A 235 10.74 5.38 5.85
CA ALA A 235 10.72 4.30 4.87
C ALA A 235 12.07 3.56 4.81
N MET A 236 13.18 4.28 5.00
CA MET A 236 14.52 3.69 5.05
C MET A 236 14.67 2.69 6.20
N LYS A 237 13.99 2.91 7.34
CA LYS A 237 13.99 1.95 8.46
C LYS A 237 13.29 0.65 8.08
N ILE A 238 12.16 0.74 7.37
CA ILE A 238 11.44 -0.43 6.84
C ILE A 238 12.35 -1.20 5.89
N ARG A 239 12.99 -0.50 4.95
CA ARG A 239 13.92 -1.10 3.98
C ARG A 239 15.07 -1.84 4.66
N ARG A 240 15.76 -1.18 5.60
CA ARG A 240 16.90 -1.78 6.34
C ARG A 240 16.45 -3.06 7.06
N SER A 241 15.32 -3.02 7.76
CA SER A 241 14.79 -4.20 8.45
C SER A 241 14.38 -5.32 7.47
N ALA A 242 13.74 -4.96 6.36
CA ALA A 242 13.36 -5.92 5.32
C ALA A 242 14.60 -6.58 4.68
N LYS A 243 15.62 -5.79 4.36
CA LYS A 243 16.89 -6.32 3.83
C LYS A 243 17.59 -7.22 4.84
N GLN A 244 17.71 -6.78 6.09
CA GLN A 244 18.44 -7.50 7.13
C GLN A 244 17.76 -8.80 7.53
N TYR A 245 16.44 -8.79 7.77
CA TYR A 245 15.73 -9.94 8.34
C TYR A 245 15.01 -10.80 7.31
N LEU A 246 14.55 -10.19 6.20
CA LEU A 246 13.79 -10.89 5.18
C LEU A 246 14.58 -11.15 3.89
N ASN A 247 15.73 -10.49 3.73
CA ASN A 247 16.57 -10.51 2.53
C ASN A 247 15.81 -10.07 1.26
N ILE A 248 14.92 -9.07 1.37
CA ILE A 248 14.24 -8.45 0.25
C ILE A 248 14.70 -7.02 0.05
N ASP A 249 14.82 -6.62 -1.21
CA ASP A 249 14.96 -5.23 -1.61
C ASP A 249 13.56 -4.65 -1.88
N ILE A 250 13.37 -3.36 -1.58
CA ILE A 250 12.09 -2.65 -1.74
C ILE A 250 12.36 -1.41 -2.58
N GLU A 251 11.54 -1.14 -3.58
CA GLU A 251 11.55 0.11 -4.34
C GLU A 251 10.66 1.16 -3.66
N HIS A 252 11.15 2.38 -3.49
CA HIS A 252 10.35 3.50 -2.99
C HIS A 252 9.76 4.29 -4.15
N LEU A 253 8.46 4.16 -4.41
CA LEU A 253 7.81 4.83 -5.54
C LEU A 253 7.66 6.34 -5.34
N GLY A 254 7.55 6.79 -4.08
CA GLY A 254 7.44 8.23 -3.79
C GLY A 254 6.77 8.51 -2.47
N VAL A 255 6.70 9.79 -2.16
CA VAL A 255 6.06 10.35 -0.97
C VAL A 255 4.84 11.18 -1.35
N ILE A 256 3.84 11.22 -0.47
CA ILE A 256 2.63 12.02 -0.65
C ILE A 256 2.40 12.80 0.64
N TYR A 257 2.35 14.12 0.52
CA TYR A 257 2.07 15.01 1.64
C TYR A 257 0.60 14.99 2.05
N THR A 258 0.35 15.25 3.33
CA THR A 258 -0.99 15.59 3.82
C THR A 258 -1.44 16.89 3.16
N ASP A 259 -2.62 16.85 2.52
CA ASP A 259 -3.20 17.98 1.82
C ASP A 259 -4.70 18.04 2.06
N SER A 260 -5.21 19.16 2.57
CA SER A 260 -6.64 19.38 2.82
C SER A 260 -7.50 19.37 1.55
N VAL A 261 -6.88 19.52 0.38
CA VAL A 261 -7.54 19.39 -0.93
C VAL A 261 -8.19 18.01 -1.07
N GLN A 262 -7.57 16.98 -0.47
CA GLN A 262 -8.10 15.63 -0.48
C GLN A 262 -9.49 15.51 0.18
N ASP A 263 -9.68 16.16 1.33
CA ASP A 263 -10.97 16.13 2.04
C ASP A 263 -12.04 16.87 1.27
N LYS A 264 -11.67 18.01 0.64
CA LYS A 264 -12.55 18.78 -0.24
C LYS A 264 -12.95 17.99 -1.48
N ALA A 265 -12.01 17.27 -2.08
CA ALA A 265 -12.26 16.40 -3.23
C ALA A 265 -13.23 15.26 -2.86
N LEU A 266 -12.99 14.58 -1.74
CA LEU A 266 -13.85 13.51 -1.24
C LEU A 266 -15.28 14.03 -0.90
N ALA A 267 -15.40 15.18 -0.25
CA ALA A 267 -16.69 15.83 -0.01
C ALA A 267 -17.43 16.16 -1.30
N SER A 268 -16.69 16.51 -2.35
CA SER A 268 -17.23 16.76 -3.70
C SER A 268 -17.47 15.46 -4.51
N ARG A 269 -17.15 14.30 -3.94
CA ARG A 269 -17.24 12.99 -4.61
C ARG A 269 -16.40 12.92 -5.90
N LEU A 270 -15.26 13.56 -5.90
CA LEU A 270 -14.34 13.57 -7.03
C LEU A 270 -12.96 13.07 -6.58
N PRO A 271 -12.27 12.26 -7.38
CA PRO A 271 -10.87 11.95 -7.16
C PRO A 271 -10.02 13.22 -7.19
N VAL A 272 -8.98 13.30 -6.35
CA VAL A 272 -8.20 14.51 -6.19
C VAL A 272 -7.48 14.94 -7.48
N VAL A 273 -7.02 13.98 -8.28
CA VAL A 273 -6.37 14.25 -9.59
C VAL A 273 -7.34 14.87 -10.60
N LYS A 274 -8.65 14.70 -10.40
CA LYS A 274 -9.70 15.34 -11.21
C LYS A 274 -10.15 16.66 -10.60
N TYR A 275 -10.28 16.70 -9.26
CA TYR A 275 -10.73 17.87 -8.52
C TYR A 275 -9.75 19.04 -8.60
N LYS A 276 -8.46 18.77 -8.36
CA LYS A 276 -7.39 19.78 -8.43
C LYS A 276 -6.10 19.14 -9.00
N PRO A 277 -5.99 19.02 -10.34
CA PRO A 277 -4.84 18.35 -10.99
C PRO A 277 -3.49 18.94 -10.62
N GLN A 278 -3.44 20.25 -10.35
CA GLN A 278 -2.21 20.97 -10.01
C GLN A 278 -1.88 20.95 -8.51
N SER A 279 -2.68 20.26 -7.67
CA SER A 279 -2.34 20.13 -6.27
C SER A 279 -1.12 19.25 -6.07
N MET A 280 -0.40 19.47 -4.97
CA MET A 280 0.81 18.72 -4.63
C MET A 280 0.55 17.21 -4.55
N ILE A 281 -0.57 16.81 -3.95
CA ILE A 281 -0.98 15.39 -3.90
C ILE A 281 -1.21 14.82 -5.30
N SER A 282 -1.84 15.58 -6.22
CA SER A 282 -2.06 15.13 -7.59
C SER A 282 -0.72 14.99 -8.36
N GLN A 283 0.19 15.94 -8.20
CA GLN A 283 1.51 15.89 -8.83
C GLN A 283 2.34 14.69 -8.32
N ALA A 284 2.30 14.41 -7.01
CA ALA A 284 2.94 13.23 -6.45
C ALA A 284 2.36 11.92 -7.04
N ILE A 285 1.04 11.84 -7.21
CA ILE A 285 0.39 10.68 -7.83
C ILE A 285 0.77 10.54 -9.32
N TYR A 286 0.86 11.64 -10.07
CA TYR A 286 1.33 11.59 -11.46
C TYR A 286 2.77 11.09 -11.56
N ARG A 287 3.69 11.57 -10.72
CA ARG A 287 5.07 11.06 -10.68
C ARG A 287 5.13 9.56 -10.38
N ILE A 288 4.30 9.07 -9.46
CA ILE A 288 4.19 7.63 -9.16
C ILE A 288 3.65 6.87 -10.39
N ALA A 289 2.63 7.39 -11.07
CA ALA A 289 2.09 6.79 -12.29
C ALA A 289 3.15 6.71 -13.40
N ASP A 290 3.93 7.77 -13.61
CA ASP A 290 5.02 7.81 -14.59
C ASP A 290 6.10 6.76 -14.29
N LYS A 291 6.48 6.60 -13.02
CA LYS A 291 7.43 5.55 -12.59
C LYS A 291 6.89 4.15 -12.90
N LEU A 292 5.59 3.93 -12.69
CA LEU A 292 4.94 2.64 -13.01
C LEU A 292 4.90 2.37 -14.52
N ILE A 293 4.66 3.40 -15.34
CA ILE A 293 4.68 3.27 -16.80
C ILE A 293 6.09 2.96 -17.32
N GLN A 294 7.11 3.58 -16.72
CA GLN A 294 8.51 3.39 -17.11
C GLN A 294 9.10 2.07 -16.60
N SER A 295 8.51 1.51 -15.53
CA SER A 295 9.01 0.26 -14.97
C SER A 295 8.70 -0.90 -15.89
N ASP A 296 9.72 -1.43 -16.56
CA ASP A 296 9.61 -2.71 -17.27
C ASP A 296 9.67 -3.85 -16.24
N ALA A 297 8.48 -4.32 -15.84
CA ALA A 297 8.31 -5.23 -14.72
C ALA A 297 9.01 -6.59 -14.90
N GLU A 298 9.35 -6.96 -16.12
CA GLU A 298 9.87 -8.31 -16.47
C GLU A 298 11.40 -8.34 -16.67
N ASN A 299 12.08 -7.20 -16.80
CA ASN A 299 13.47 -7.14 -17.29
C ASN A 299 14.54 -6.77 -16.26
N TYR A 300 14.18 -6.52 -14.99
CA TYR A 300 15.20 -6.25 -13.97
C TYR A 300 15.84 -7.55 -13.49
N ASN A 301 17.16 -7.72 -13.71
CA ASN A 301 17.92 -8.70 -12.94
C ASN A 301 18.05 -8.25 -11.46
N ASP A 302 18.61 -9.10 -10.60
CA ASP A 302 18.66 -8.80 -9.16
C ASP A 302 19.62 -7.65 -8.83
N GLU A 303 20.68 -7.45 -9.62
CA GLU A 303 21.64 -6.36 -9.44
C GLU A 303 21.01 -5.03 -9.86
N ASP A 304 20.35 -4.97 -11.01
CA ASP A 304 19.65 -3.78 -11.49
C ASP A 304 18.55 -3.34 -10.52
N PHE A 305 17.79 -4.30 -9.97
CA PHE A 305 16.74 -3.97 -8.99
C PHE A 305 17.32 -3.47 -7.67
N LYS A 306 18.46 -3.98 -7.23
CA LYS A 306 19.13 -3.49 -6.04
C LYS A 306 19.58 -2.04 -6.23
N GLU A 307 20.14 -1.71 -7.38
CA GLU A 307 20.57 -0.36 -7.74
C GLU A 307 19.36 0.60 -7.85
N LEU A 308 18.26 0.15 -8.48
CA LEU A 308 16.99 0.86 -8.51
C LEU A 308 16.43 1.06 -7.10
N SER A 309 16.44 0.05 -6.25
CA SER A 309 16.03 0.15 -4.86
C SER A 309 16.86 1.20 -4.12
N ASP A 310 18.18 1.20 -4.26
CA ASP A 310 19.06 2.16 -3.61
C ASP A 310 18.78 3.61 -4.05
N SER A 311 18.69 3.85 -5.36
CA SER A 311 18.44 5.16 -5.94
C SER A 311 17.03 5.68 -5.66
N SER A 312 16.04 4.79 -5.59
CA SER A 312 14.64 5.16 -5.38
C SER A 312 14.38 5.83 -4.03
N PHE A 313 15.09 5.42 -2.97
CA PHE A 313 14.98 6.06 -1.65
C PHE A 313 15.61 7.46 -1.63
N VAL A 314 16.75 7.63 -2.29
CA VAL A 314 17.38 8.97 -2.45
C VAL A 314 16.48 9.89 -3.26
N SER A 315 15.87 9.38 -4.34
CA SER A 315 14.91 10.14 -5.13
C SER A 315 13.68 10.55 -4.33
N ALA A 316 13.13 9.66 -3.50
CA ALA A 316 11.97 9.96 -2.68
C ALA A 316 12.26 11.01 -1.60
N GLU A 317 13.45 10.99 -1.00
CA GLU A 317 13.90 12.05 -0.08
C GLU A 317 14.03 13.39 -0.79
N ALA A 318 14.64 13.41 -1.99
CA ALA A 318 14.75 14.62 -2.79
C ALA A 318 13.37 15.15 -3.25
N GLU A 319 12.47 14.29 -3.65
CA GLU A 319 11.08 14.65 -3.98
C GLU A 319 10.36 15.27 -2.77
N ALA A 320 10.57 14.73 -1.56
CA ALA A 320 9.99 15.27 -0.34
C ALA A 320 10.48 16.71 -0.07
N GLU A 321 11.77 16.97 -0.23
CA GLU A 321 12.34 18.31 -0.05
C GLU A 321 11.80 19.32 -1.08
N ILE A 322 11.72 18.92 -2.35
CA ILE A 322 11.20 19.76 -3.43
C ILE A 322 9.73 20.09 -3.20
N ASP A 323 8.91 19.10 -2.88
CA ASP A 323 7.48 19.28 -2.62
C ASP A 323 7.25 20.17 -1.40
N PHE A 324 8.06 20.00 -0.34
CA PHE A 324 7.99 20.86 0.85
C PHE A 324 8.32 22.31 0.54
N LYS A 325 9.38 22.53 -0.23
CA LYS A 325 9.77 23.88 -0.66
C LYS A 325 8.65 24.54 -1.47
N SER A 326 8.07 23.84 -2.43
CA SER A 326 6.94 24.32 -3.23
C SER A 326 5.71 24.62 -2.36
N LYS A 327 5.46 23.80 -1.32
CA LYS A 327 4.38 24.04 -0.34
C LYS A 327 4.62 25.33 0.44
N MET A 328 5.84 25.56 0.86
CA MET A 328 6.19 26.77 1.61
C MET A 328 6.13 28.03 0.72
N GLU A 329 6.64 27.97 -0.50
CA GLU A 329 6.56 29.07 -1.48
C GLU A 329 5.10 29.42 -1.77
N TYR A 330 4.24 28.42 -1.99
CA TYR A 330 2.80 28.65 -2.20
C TYR A 330 2.13 29.30 -0.98
N LEU A 331 2.49 28.91 0.25
CA LEU A 331 1.97 29.52 1.47
C LEU A 331 2.45 30.97 1.62
N ASP A 332 3.72 31.24 1.28
CA ASP A 332 4.28 32.60 1.33
C ASP A 332 3.61 33.52 0.30
N GLU A 333 3.32 33.02 -0.92
CA GLU A 333 2.56 33.74 -1.93
C GLU A 333 1.13 34.07 -1.46
N LEU A 334 0.44 33.11 -0.82
CA LEU A 334 -0.90 33.32 -0.28
C LEU A 334 -0.90 34.36 0.85
N ILE A 335 0.13 34.38 1.70
CA ILE A 335 0.27 35.32 2.81
C ILE A 335 0.67 36.70 2.28
N GLY A 336 1.59 36.77 1.30
CA GLY A 336 2.10 38.02 0.73
C GLY A 336 1.17 38.73 -0.23
N GLY A 337 0.24 37.99 -0.84
CA GLY A 337 -0.64 38.47 -1.92
C GLY A 337 -1.96 39.12 -1.48
N GLU A 338 -2.23 39.27 -0.18
CA GLU A 338 -3.56 39.69 0.36
C GLU A 338 -4.74 38.84 -0.15
N VAL A 339 -4.47 37.69 -0.74
CA VAL A 339 -5.47 36.84 -1.42
C VAL A 339 -6.24 35.95 -0.43
N LEU A 340 -5.71 35.78 0.78
CA LEU A 340 -6.40 35.01 1.83
C LEU A 340 -7.57 35.83 2.40
N SER A 341 -8.77 35.35 2.19
CA SER A 341 -9.90 35.87 2.93
C SER A 341 -9.67 35.66 4.44
N SER A 342 -10.22 36.56 5.27
CA SER A 342 -10.15 36.42 6.74
C SER A 342 -10.65 35.04 7.23
N GLY A 343 -11.51 34.38 6.47
CA GLY A 343 -11.98 33.00 6.72
C GLY A 343 -10.93 31.93 6.51
N GLU A 344 -10.17 32.00 5.42
CA GLU A 344 -9.11 31.02 5.11
C GLU A 344 -7.92 31.14 6.06
N MET A 345 -7.52 32.38 6.42
CA MET A 345 -6.55 32.59 7.48
C MET A 345 -7.00 32.01 8.83
N THR A 346 -8.28 32.16 9.15
CA THR A 346 -8.85 31.62 10.38
C THR A 346 -8.87 30.09 10.37
N GLU A 347 -9.13 29.44 9.23
CA GLU A 347 -9.05 27.97 9.08
C GLU A 347 -7.62 27.47 9.25
N ILE A 348 -6.64 28.11 8.62
CA ILE A 348 -5.21 27.74 8.77
C ILE A 348 -4.78 27.88 10.22
N ILE A 349 -5.11 28.99 10.88
CA ILE A 349 -4.79 29.22 12.31
C ILE A 349 -5.47 28.18 13.20
N LYS A 350 -6.74 27.85 12.97
CA LYS A 350 -7.45 26.81 13.72
C LYS A 350 -6.84 25.43 13.52
N SER A 351 -6.46 25.10 12.30
CA SER A 351 -5.78 23.83 11.99
C SER A 351 -4.44 23.73 12.73
N GLN A 352 -3.62 24.79 12.67
CA GLN A 352 -2.35 24.83 13.41
C GLN A 352 -2.54 24.82 14.93
N GLN A 353 -3.55 25.50 15.46
CA GLN A 353 -3.87 25.45 16.90
C GLN A 353 -4.33 24.07 17.34
N PHE A 354 -5.09 23.36 16.50
CA PHE A 354 -5.49 21.99 16.76
C PHE A 354 -4.27 21.07 16.79
N GLU A 355 -3.39 21.17 15.81
CA GLU A 355 -2.15 20.38 15.73
C GLU A 355 -1.22 20.65 16.93
N ILE A 356 -1.04 21.91 17.30
CA ILE A 356 -0.30 22.30 18.50
C ILE A 356 -0.94 21.68 19.76
N SER A 357 -2.25 21.64 19.85
CA SER A 357 -2.95 21.04 20.99
C SER A 357 -2.74 19.52 21.05
N VAL A 358 -2.78 18.82 19.91
CA VAL A 358 -2.48 17.39 19.80
C VAL A 358 -1.04 17.11 20.22
N LEU A 359 -0.08 17.84 19.67
CA LEU A 359 1.34 17.69 20.02
C LEU A 359 1.62 18.00 21.49
N ARG A 360 0.95 18.97 22.08
CA ARG A 360 1.06 19.26 23.53
C ARG A 360 0.52 18.10 24.38
N ASN A 361 -0.60 17.52 23.99
CA ASN A 361 -1.18 16.36 24.69
C ASN A 361 -0.27 15.13 24.56
N GLU A 362 0.27 14.84 23.40
CA GLU A 362 1.24 13.76 23.20
C GLU A 362 2.52 13.97 24.01
N ASN A 363 3.07 15.21 24.03
CA ASN A 363 4.22 15.57 24.87
C ASN A 363 3.93 15.37 26.36
N LEU A 364 2.74 15.74 26.81
CA LEU A 364 2.33 15.55 28.21
C LEU A 364 2.27 14.05 28.54
N LEU A 365 1.71 13.25 27.63
CA LEU A 365 1.59 11.80 27.78
C LEU A 365 2.95 11.11 27.78
N LEU A 366 3.87 11.54 26.90
CA LEU A 366 5.25 11.06 26.86
C LEU A 366 6.02 11.45 28.13
N LYS A 367 5.91 12.69 28.62
CA LYS A 367 6.52 13.14 29.88
C LYS A 367 5.99 12.31 31.08
N THR A 368 4.70 11.99 31.08
CA THR A 368 4.09 11.16 32.12
C THR A 368 4.61 9.72 32.07
N LYS A 369 4.79 9.15 30.86
CA LYS A 369 5.37 7.82 30.67
C LYS A 369 6.84 7.79 31.10
N ILE A 370 7.63 8.80 30.73
CA ILE A 370 9.03 8.92 31.16
C ILE A 370 9.13 9.03 32.68
N ALA A 371 8.29 9.88 33.31
CA ALA A 371 8.26 10.01 34.77
C ALA A 371 7.89 8.70 35.49
N LYS A 372 6.96 7.90 34.91
CA LYS A 372 6.64 6.54 35.43
C LYS A 372 7.80 5.58 35.27
N ALA A 373 8.47 5.57 34.09
CA ALA A 373 9.62 4.72 33.84
C ALA A 373 10.79 5.02 34.78
N LEU A 374 11.09 6.31 35.01
CA LEU A 374 12.10 6.74 35.99
C LEU A 374 11.78 6.28 37.41
N LYS A 375 10.49 6.37 37.84
CA LYS A 375 10.04 5.86 39.16
C LYS A 375 10.17 4.34 39.27
N GLN A 376 10.18 3.61 38.14
CA GLN A 376 10.37 2.15 38.10
C GLN A 376 11.84 1.74 37.93
N GLY A 377 12.78 2.70 38.01
CA GLY A 377 14.21 2.43 37.97
C GLY A 377 14.84 2.31 36.56
N PHE A 378 14.11 2.62 35.52
CA PHE A 378 14.69 2.73 34.17
C PHE A 378 15.55 4.00 34.07
N LYS A 379 16.77 3.88 33.56
CA LYS A 379 17.61 5.03 33.17
C LYS A 379 17.25 5.43 31.74
N VAL A 380 16.95 6.71 31.56
CA VAL A 380 16.71 7.32 30.23
C VAL A 380 18.02 7.81 29.68
#